data_a6adc0c2e3a1f3a57206bbecb6dfbad2
#
_entry.id   a6adc0c2e3a1f3a57206bbecb6dfbad2
#
_cell.length_a   1.000
_cell.length_b   1.000
_cell.length_c   1.000
_cell.angle_alpha   90.00
_cell.angle_beta   90.00
_cell.angle_gamma   90.00
#
_symmetry.space_group_name_H-M   'P 1'
#
loop_
_entity.id
_entity.type
_entity.pdbx_description
1 polymer ?
#
loop_
_entity_poly.entity_id
_entity_poly.type
_entity_poly.pdbx_seq_one_letter_code
_entity_poly.pdbx_strand_id
1 'polypeptide(L)'
;GVHRRQRQMCIRDSTSAATTCSWNKHTINIIDTPGHVDFTVEVERSLRVLDGAVAVFDGVAGVEPQSETVWRQADKYNVPRICFVNKLDRTGADFDFDVQSIVERLEAKPAVLHIPIGSEADFIGVIDLVEMKAHTWSKDDGTEWDISDIPDDKLEEAQLKRQELLDIVAEADDDVLEKYFADEELSVEDIKKAIRKGTLDGLFVPVLAGSAFKNKGVQLLLDAVVDYLPSPLDIDAVTGFKPGDEENELVREHSDEDPFSALAFKVVSDPHVGKLTYFRVYSGTLNKGDKVTNTTTGKEERLGRILRMHSNSREDIDFICAGDIVAGVGLKNAK
;
A
#
# COMPACT_ATOMS: atom_id res chain seq x y z
N GLY A 1 -37.30 11.39 6.04
CA GLY A 1 -36.56 11.04 4.81
C GLY A 1 -35.30 11.88 4.63
N VAL A 2 -35.31 13.15 5.01
CA VAL A 2 -34.20 14.11 4.84
C VAL A 2 -33.07 13.84 5.82
N HIS A 3 -33.37 13.53 7.09
CA HIS A 3 -32.34 13.22 8.09
C HIS A 3 -31.57 11.90 7.84
N ARG A 4 -32.16 10.93 7.16
CA ARG A 4 -31.45 9.71 6.78
C ARG A 4 -30.48 9.93 5.60
N ARG A 5 -30.85 10.81 4.65
CA ARG A 5 -29.96 11.18 3.54
C ARG A 5 -28.76 12.02 4.00
N GLN A 6 -28.98 12.96 4.95
CA GLN A 6 -27.87 13.72 5.53
C GLN A 6 -26.92 12.87 6.35
N ARG A 7 -27.40 11.89 7.14
CA ARG A 7 -26.52 10.93 7.84
C ARG A 7 -25.74 10.04 6.89
N GLN A 8 -26.34 9.61 5.78
CA GLN A 8 -25.62 8.85 4.75
C GLN A 8 -24.62 9.70 3.97
N MET A 9 -24.88 10.98 3.78
CA MET A 9 -23.92 11.91 3.18
C MET A 9 -22.71 12.18 4.11
N CYS A 10 -22.93 12.36 5.40
CA CYS A 10 -21.83 12.54 6.38
C CYS A 10 -20.96 11.29 6.56
N ILE A 11 -21.45 10.08 6.26
CA ILE A 11 -20.68 8.83 6.30
C ILE A 11 -19.89 8.62 4.98
N ARG A 12 -20.31 9.28 3.88
CA ARG A 12 -19.59 9.25 2.60
C ARG A 12 -18.47 10.29 2.49
N ASP A 13 -18.44 11.30 3.34
CA ASP A 13 -17.31 12.22 3.53
C ASP A 13 -16.22 11.56 4.40
N SER A 14 -15.91 10.29 4.17
CA SER A 14 -14.71 9.69 4.74
C SER A 14 -13.51 10.27 4.00
N THR A 15 -13.04 11.36 4.52
CA THR A 15 -11.74 11.95 4.17
C THR A 15 -10.69 10.87 4.25
N SER A 16 -9.82 10.76 3.24
CA SER A 16 -8.68 9.85 3.28
C SER A 16 -7.97 9.97 4.64
N ALA A 17 -7.81 8.87 5.32
CA ALA A 17 -7.18 8.83 6.63
C ALA A 17 -5.72 8.40 6.46
N ALA A 18 -4.81 9.09 7.16
CA ALA A 18 -3.44 8.63 7.31
C ALA A 18 -3.30 8.01 8.69
N THR A 19 -2.80 6.79 8.74
CA THR A 19 -2.54 6.07 10.00
C THR A 19 -1.20 5.35 9.92
N THR A 20 -0.65 4.99 11.07
CA THR A 20 0.64 4.30 11.16
C THR A 20 0.46 3.01 11.93
N CYS A 21 1.07 1.95 11.47
CA CYS A 21 1.17 0.68 12.19
C CYS A 21 2.59 0.15 12.16
N SER A 22 2.87 -0.82 13.04
CA SER A 22 4.14 -1.52 13.09
C SER A 22 3.94 -2.99 12.74
N TRP A 23 4.77 -3.52 11.87
CA TRP A 23 4.77 -4.93 11.48
C TRP A 23 6.19 -5.42 11.21
N ASN A 24 6.57 -6.56 11.76
CA ASN A 24 7.90 -7.16 11.58
C ASN A 24 9.07 -6.16 11.71
N LYS A 25 9.05 -5.34 12.76
CA LYS A 25 10.04 -4.26 13.05
C LYS A 25 10.08 -3.16 11.99
N HIS A 26 9.08 -3.05 11.14
CA HIS A 26 8.93 -1.96 10.17
C HIS A 26 7.79 -1.04 10.62
N THR A 27 7.92 0.23 10.29
CA THR A 27 6.85 1.21 10.42
C THR A 27 6.18 1.35 9.06
N ILE A 28 4.87 1.13 9.02
CA ILE A 28 4.06 1.25 7.81
C ILE A 28 3.13 2.45 7.96
N ASN A 29 3.32 3.45 7.12
CA ASN A 29 2.41 4.58 7.01
C ASN A 29 1.33 4.26 5.97
N ILE A 30 0.09 4.25 6.37
CA ILE A 30 -1.05 3.89 5.52
C ILE A 30 -1.84 5.15 5.20
N ILE A 31 -2.04 5.41 3.91
CA ILE A 31 -2.96 6.43 3.42
C ILE A 31 -4.14 5.69 2.79
N ASP A 32 -5.28 5.72 3.46
CA ASP A 32 -6.52 5.17 2.93
C ASP A 32 -7.16 6.18 1.97
N THR A 33 -7.36 5.77 0.71
CA THR A 33 -7.98 6.60 -0.31
C THR A 33 -9.33 6.00 -0.72
N PRO A 34 -10.41 6.77 -0.64
CA PRO A 34 -11.71 6.27 -1.09
C PRO A 34 -11.69 6.02 -2.61
N GLY A 35 -12.23 4.87 -3.02
CA GLY A 35 -12.31 4.47 -4.44
C GLY A 35 -13.40 5.19 -5.25
N HIS A 36 -14.02 6.25 -4.74
CA HIS A 36 -15.13 6.91 -5.43
C HIS A 36 -14.67 7.99 -6.41
N VAL A 37 -15.33 8.08 -7.56
CA VAL A 37 -14.97 8.98 -8.69
C VAL A 37 -14.89 10.46 -8.27
N ASP A 38 -15.66 10.86 -7.28
CA ASP A 38 -15.70 12.24 -6.76
C ASP A 38 -14.40 12.65 -6.04
N PHE A 39 -13.53 11.71 -5.70
CA PHE A 39 -12.30 11.94 -4.95
C PHE A 39 -11.02 11.83 -5.79
N THR A 40 -11.13 11.94 -7.12
CA THR A 40 -10.01 11.81 -8.06
C THR A 40 -8.81 12.69 -7.72
N VAL A 41 -9.07 13.95 -7.31
CA VAL A 41 -8.02 14.90 -6.94
C VAL A 41 -7.32 14.50 -5.64
N GLU A 42 -8.05 13.97 -4.66
CA GLU A 42 -7.47 13.50 -3.39
C GLU A 42 -6.62 12.25 -3.60
N VAL A 43 -7.10 11.34 -4.45
CA VAL A 43 -6.32 10.16 -4.86
C VAL A 43 -5.03 10.58 -5.54
N GLU A 44 -5.09 11.52 -6.50
CA GLU A 44 -3.91 12.00 -7.21
C GLU A 44 -2.89 12.66 -6.28
N ARG A 45 -3.34 13.46 -5.33
CA ARG A 45 -2.46 14.06 -4.31
C ARG A 45 -1.80 13.00 -3.43
N SER A 46 -2.56 11.98 -3.04
CA SER A 46 -2.03 10.86 -2.25
C SER A 46 -1.00 10.05 -3.03
N LEU A 47 -1.24 9.78 -4.31
CA LEU A 47 -0.32 9.02 -5.16
C LEU A 47 1.08 9.67 -5.27
N ARG A 48 1.17 10.99 -5.13
CA ARG A 48 2.48 11.70 -5.15
C ARG A 48 3.36 11.39 -3.95
N VAL A 49 2.76 11.00 -2.83
CA VAL A 49 3.49 10.76 -1.57
C VAL A 49 3.60 9.28 -1.23
N LEU A 50 3.02 8.39 -2.03
CA LEU A 50 3.10 6.95 -1.84
C LEU A 50 4.41 6.38 -2.36
N ASP A 51 4.99 5.45 -1.61
CA ASP A 51 6.10 4.60 -2.08
C ASP A 51 5.57 3.41 -2.87
N GLY A 52 4.50 2.83 -2.41
CA GLY A 52 3.79 1.73 -3.05
C GLY A 52 2.31 1.75 -2.72
N ALA A 53 1.54 0.89 -3.34
CA ALA A 53 0.10 0.81 -3.13
C ALA A 53 -0.39 -0.64 -2.98
N VAL A 54 -1.46 -0.81 -2.21
CA VAL A 54 -2.27 -2.03 -2.17
C VAL A 54 -3.58 -1.73 -2.88
N ALA A 55 -3.81 -2.37 -4.02
CA ALA A 55 -5.07 -2.31 -4.74
C ALA A 55 -6.01 -3.41 -4.20
N VAL A 56 -7.12 -3.01 -3.60
CA VAL A 56 -8.09 -3.94 -3.01
C VAL A 56 -9.27 -4.11 -3.95
N PHE A 57 -9.53 -5.35 -4.36
CA PHE A 57 -10.65 -5.72 -5.23
C PHE A 57 -11.71 -6.48 -4.44
N ASP A 58 -12.96 -6.33 -4.86
CA ASP A 58 -14.10 -7.08 -4.29
C ASP A 58 -14.16 -8.45 -4.94
N GLY A 59 -14.01 -9.53 -4.19
CA GLY A 59 -14.00 -10.91 -4.68
C GLY A 59 -15.28 -11.37 -5.36
N VAL A 60 -16.35 -10.57 -5.31
CA VAL A 60 -17.61 -10.83 -6.02
C VAL A 60 -17.70 -10.00 -7.30
N ALA A 61 -17.27 -8.74 -7.24
CA ALA A 61 -17.42 -7.79 -8.35
C ALA A 61 -16.24 -7.79 -9.33
N GLY A 62 -15.06 -8.22 -8.87
CA GLY A 62 -13.83 -8.10 -9.63
C GLY A 62 -13.37 -6.65 -9.82
N VAL A 63 -12.73 -6.37 -10.94
CA VAL A 63 -12.30 -5.01 -11.28
C VAL A 63 -13.50 -4.18 -11.72
N GLU A 64 -13.76 -3.09 -10.99
CA GLU A 64 -14.83 -2.13 -11.29
C GLU A 64 -14.28 -0.90 -12.03
N PRO A 65 -15.12 -0.09 -12.71
CA PRO A 65 -14.68 1.10 -13.45
C PRO A 65 -13.89 2.11 -12.58
N GLN A 66 -14.23 2.19 -11.30
CA GLN A 66 -13.52 3.04 -10.33
C GLN A 66 -12.10 2.54 -10.09
N SER A 67 -11.94 1.22 -9.99
CA SER A 67 -10.62 0.58 -9.86
C SER A 67 -9.73 0.86 -11.07
N GLU A 68 -10.29 0.82 -12.28
CA GLU A 68 -9.56 1.16 -13.52
C GLU A 68 -9.04 2.61 -13.49
N THR A 69 -9.88 3.55 -13.05
CA THR A 69 -9.49 4.97 -12.97
C THR A 69 -8.31 5.18 -12.03
N VAL A 70 -8.38 4.62 -10.82
CA VAL A 70 -7.31 4.73 -9.82
C VAL A 70 -6.06 3.99 -10.28
N TRP A 71 -6.22 2.84 -10.94
CA TRP A 71 -5.10 2.08 -11.49
C TRP A 71 -4.31 2.87 -12.54
N ARG A 72 -4.99 3.51 -13.49
CA ARG A 72 -4.36 4.35 -14.50
C ARG A 72 -3.67 5.58 -13.91
N GLN A 73 -4.22 6.14 -12.83
CA GLN A 73 -3.54 7.22 -12.10
C GLN A 73 -2.25 6.72 -11.43
N ALA A 74 -2.27 5.53 -10.85
CA ALA A 74 -1.08 4.92 -10.27
C ALA A 74 -0.01 4.61 -11.34
N ASP A 75 -0.41 4.22 -12.55
CA ASP A 75 0.50 4.05 -13.68
C ASP A 75 1.19 5.36 -14.06
N LYS A 76 0.45 6.46 -14.07
CA LYS A 76 1.01 7.81 -14.37
C LYS A 76 2.16 8.20 -13.44
N TYR A 77 2.11 7.76 -12.19
CA TYR A 77 3.13 8.04 -11.18
C TYR A 77 4.11 6.88 -10.95
N ASN A 78 4.05 5.83 -11.76
CA ASN A 78 4.89 4.63 -11.65
C ASN A 78 4.90 4.03 -10.24
N VAL A 79 3.74 4.01 -9.57
CA VAL A 79 3.63 3.48 -8.20
C VAL A 79 3.63 1.96 -8.24
N PRO A 80 4.64 1.29 -7.67
CA PRO A 80 4.63 -0.16 -7.49
C PRO A 80 3.43 -0.60 -6.65
N ARG A 81 2.81 -1.71 -7.01
CA ARG A 81 1.60 -2.15 -6.31
C ARG A 81 1.47 -3.65 -6.20
N ILE A 82 0.74 -4.06 -5.17
CA ILE A 82 0.25 -5.42 -4.98
C ILE A 82 -1.28 -5.39 -4.96
N CYS A 83 -1.90 -6.50 -5.34
CA CYS A 83 -3.34 -6.65 -5.36
C CYS A 83 -3.79 -7.55 -4.22
N PHE A 84 -4.90 -7.21 -3.60
CA PHE A 84 -5.56 -8.01 -2.57
C PHE A 84 -7.01 -8.25 -2.97
N VAL A 85 -7.34 -9.50 -3.30
CA VAL A 85 -8.71 -9.93 -3.58
C VAL A 85 -9.40 -10.20 -2.25
N ASN A 86 -10.28 -9.28 -1.88
CA ASN A 86 -10.96 -9.21 -0.58
C ASN A 86 -12.35 -9.82 -0.64
N LYS A 87 -12.92 -10.10 0.51
CA LYS A 87 -14.30 -10.58 0.67
C LYS A 87 -14.56 -11.97 0.08
N LEU A 88 -13.54 -12.84 0.09
CA LEU A 88 -13.70 -14.22 -0.41
C LEU A 88 -14.63 -15.08 0.43
N ASP A 89 -15.04 -14.61 1.61
CA ASP A 89 -16.06 -15.20 2.48
C ASP A 89 -17.51 -14.88 2.05
N ARG A 90 -17.69 -14.02 1.05
CA ARG A 90 -19.03 -13.62 0.58
C ARG A 90 -19.57 -14.57 -0.47
N THR A 91 -20.90 -14.73 -0.47
CA THR A 91 -21.62 -15.45 -1.53
C THR A 91 -21.37 -14.82 -2.89
N GLY A 92 -21.00 -15.63 -3.87
CA GLY A 92 -20.66 -15.21 -5.23
C GLY A 92 -19.19 -14.81 -5.42
N ALA A 93 -18.35 -14.96 -4.38
CA ALA A 93 -16.92 -14.69 -4.50
C ALA A 93 -16.23 -15.72 -5.41
N ASP A 94 -15.45 -15.25 -6.38
CA ASP A 94 -14.71 -16.05 -7.34
C ASP A 94 -13.31 -15.44 -7.56
N PHE A 95 -12.31 -16.06 -6.97
CA PHE A 95 -10.93 -15.59 -7.05
C PHE A 95 -10.37 -15.62 -8.48
N ASP A 96 -10.63 -16.69 -9.23
CA ASP A 96 -10.11 -16.84 -10.59
C ASP A 96 -10.74 -15.82 -11.54
N PHE A 97 -12.03 -15.54 -11.38
CA PHE A 97 -12.71 -14.45 -12.09
C PHE A 97 -12.04 -13.10 -11.80
N ASP A 98 -11.72 -12.81 -10.55
CA ASP A 98 -11.06 -11.56 -10.18
C ASP A 98 -9.67 -11.43 -10.79
N VAL A 99 -8.86 -12.49 -10.73
CA VAL A 99 -7.54 -12.52 -11.38
C VAL A 99 -7.65 -12.29 -12.88
N GLN A 100 -8.61 -12.94 -13.52
CA GLN A 100 -8.86 -12.75 -14.95
C GLN A 100 -9.31 -11.31 -15.27
N SER A 101 -10.12 -10.70 -14.41
CA SER A 101 -10.55 -9.30 -14.57
C SER A 101 -9.38 -8.31 -14.46
N ILE A 102 -8.36 -8.60 -13.63
CA ILE A 102 -7.13 -7.82 -13.55
C ILE A 102 -6.38 -7.85 -14.89
N VAL A 103 -6.29 -9.02 -15.52
CA VAL A 103 -5.66 -9.16 -16.85
C VAL A 103 -6.45 -8.38 -17.91
N GLU A 104 -7.74 -8.60 -17.99
CA GLU A 104 -8.58 -8.09 -19.10
C GLU A 104 -8.86 -6.60 -19.01
N ARG A 105 -9.09 -6.08 -17.81
CA ARG A 105 -9.51 -4.69 -17.61
C ARG A 105 -8.38 -3.75 -17.24
N LEU A 106 -7.34 -4.24 -16.59
CA LEU A 106 -6.19 -3.42 -16.17
C LEU A 106 -4.97 -3.63 -17.07
N GLU A 107 -5.02 -4.61 -17.98
CA GLU A 107 -3.89 -4.98 -18.85
C GLU A 107 -2.62 -5.30 -18.02
N ALA A 108 -2.82 -5.77 -16.79
CA ALA A 108 -1.75 -6.11 -15.87
C ALA A 108 -1.37 -7.59 -15.96
N LYS A 109 -0.14 -7.91 -15.60
CA LYS A 109 0.37 -9.28 -15.51
C LYS A 109 0.34 -9.72 -14.05
N PRO A 110 -0.65 -10.51 -13.59
CA PRO A 110 -0.72 -10.94 -12.21
C PRO A 110 0.31 -12.03 -11.91
N ALA A 111 1.02 -11.87 -10.79
CA ALA A 111 1.81 -12.91 -10.17
C ALA A 111 1.04 -13.40 -8.93
N VAL A 112 0.32 -14.51 -9.07
CA VAL A 112 -0.52 -15.05 -8.01
C VAL A 112 0.35 -15.68 -6.93
N LEU A 113 0.36 -15.09 -5.74
CA LEU A 113 1.14 -15.58 -4.59
C LEU A 113 0.34 -16.51 -3.71
N HIS A 114 -0.97 -16.29 -3.60
CA HIS A 114 -1.87 -17.05 -2.74
C HIS A 114 -3.07 -17.55 -3.53
N ILE A 115 -3.48 -18.78 -3.29
CA ILE A 115 -4.74 -19.33 -3.76
C ILE A 115 -5.64 -19.63 -2.56
N PRO A 116 -6.97 -19.41 -2.66
CA PRO A 116 -7.87 -19.63 -1.53
C PRO A 116 -8.08 -21.11 -1.22
N ILE A 117 -8.29 -21.40 0.06
CA ILE A 117 -8.75 -22.69 0.56
C ILE A 117 -10.24 -22.53 0.90
N GLY A 118 -11.09 -23.18 0.11
CA GLY A 118 -12.53 -23.00 0.19
C GLY A 118 -13.00 -21.71 -0.48
N SER A 119 -14.30 -21.53 -0.53
CA SER A 119 -14.98 -20.37 -1.12
C SER A 119 -16.19 -19.99 -0.29
N GLU A 120 -16.59 -18.73 -0.38
CA GLU A 120 -17.78 -18.22 0.31
C GLU A 120 -17.76 -18.54 1.81
N ALA A 121 -18.79 -19.14 2.35
CA ALA A 121 -18.88 -19.51 3.77
C ALA A 121 -17.80 -20.54 4.20
N ASP A 122 -17.29 -21.32 3.24
CA ASP A 122 -16.25 -22.34 3.49
C ASP A 122 -14.82 -21.79 3.29
N PHE A 123 -14.68 -20.49 3.04
CA PHE A 123 -13.37 -19.84 2.97
C PHE A 123 -12.67 -19.86 4.33
N ILE A 124 -11.64 -20.66 4.47
CA ILE A 124 -10.91 -20.85 5.73
C ILE A 124 -9.48 -20.31 5.73
N GLY A 125 -8.92 -20.09 4.56
CA GLY A 125 -7.53 -19.64 4.47
C GLY A 125 -6.99 -19.60 3.05
N VAL A 126 -5.66 -19.60 2.95
CA VAL A 126 -4.95 -19.52 1.67
C VAL A 126 -3.76 -20.47 1.66
N ILE A 127 -3.36 -20.89 0.46
CA ILE A 127 -2.09 -21.57 0.20
C ILE A 127 -1.10 -20.50 -0.26
N ASP A 128 0.01 -20.37 0.44
CA ASP A 128 1.15 -19.58 0.04
C ASP A 128 2.00 -20.37 -0.97
N LEU A 129 2.03 -19.92 -2.21
CA LEU A 129 2.76 -20.56 -3.31
C LEU A 129 4.27 -20.30 -3.27
N VAL A 130 4.73 -19.33 -2.50
CA VAL A 130 6.15 -19.03 -2.33
C VAL A 130 6.78 -20.02 -1.35
N GLU A 131 6.17 -20.23 -0.20
CA GLU A 131 6.66 -21.13 0.84
C GLU A 131 6.05 -22.54 0.75
N MET A 132 5.03 -22.74 -0.07
CA MET A 132 4.27 -23.98 -0.20
C MET A 132 3.73 -24.48 1.14
N LYS A 133 3.02 -23.60 1.81
CA LYS A 133 2.36 -23.85 3.08
C LYS A 133 0.90 -23.40 3.04
N ALA A 134 0.06 -24.06 3.81
CA ALA A 134 -1.32 -23.65 4.02
C ALA A 134 -1.42 -22.79 5.28
N HIS A 135 -2.10 -21.66 5.15
CA HIS A 135 -2.43 -20.75 6.25
C HIS A 135 -3.93 -20.76 6.45
N THR A 136 -4.37 -21.18 7.62
CA THR A 136 -5.79 -21.33 7.95
C THR A 136 -6.16 -20.59 9.23
N TRP A 137 -7.31 -19.97 9.24
CA TRP A 137 -7.87 -19.23 10.38
C TRP A 137 -9.05 -19.99 10.94
N SER A 138 -8.90 -20.49 12.16
CA SER A 138 -9.92 -21.30 12.85
C SER A 138 -11.05 -20.46 13.44
N LYS A 139 -10.77 -19.18 13.76
CA LYS A 139 -11.76 -18.24 14.29
C LYS A 139 -12.13 -17.17 13.28
N ASP A 140 -13.38 -16.75 13.30
CA ASP A 140 -13.93 -15.71 12.45
C ASP A 140 -13.38 -14.30 12.72
N ASP A 141 -12.75 -14.08 13.87
CA ASP A 141 -12.09 -12.83 14.23
C ASP A 141 -10.63 -12.75 13.74
N GLY A 142 -10.12 -13.84 13.16
CA GLY A 142 -8.76 -13.93 12.61
C GLY A 142 -7.65 -13.89 13.67
N THR A 143 -7.98 -14.08 14.95
CA THR A 143 -6.98 -14.03 16.04
C THR A 143 -6.15 -15.30 16.16
N GLU A 144 -6.68 -16.43 15.68
CA GLU A 144 -5.98 -17.71 15.65
C GLU A 144 -5.75 -18.14 14.20
N TRP A 145 -4.51 -18.41 13.89
CA TRP A 145 -4.08 -18.77 12.55
C TRP A 145 -2.99 -19.85 12.66
N ASP A 146 -3.13 -20.89 11.86
CA ASP A 146 -2.23 -22.03 11.81
C ASP A 146 -1.52 -22.11 10.46
N ILE A 147 -0.26 -22.53 10.50
CA ILE A 147 0.54 -22.82 9.32
C ILE A 147 0.77 -24.34 9.29
N SER A 148 0.40 -24.97 8.20
CA SER A 148 0.49 -26.40 8.01
C SER A 148 0.98 -26.77 6.62
N ASP A 149 1.23 -28.07 6.40
CA ASP A 149 1.45 -28.59 5.07
C ASP A 149 0.17 -28.44 4.23
N ILE A 150 0.36 -28.35 2.92
CA ILE A 150 -0.77 -28.22 1.97
C ILE A 150 -1.59 -29.53 2.03
N PRO A 151 -2.92 -29.45 2.15
CA PRO A 151 -3.78 -30.63 2.09
C PRO A 151 -3.58 -31.41 0.79
N ASP A 152 -3.62 -32.75 0.88
CA ASP A 152 -3.33 -33.63 -0.26
C ASP A 152 -4.23 -33.36 -1.47
N ASP A 153 -5.50 -33.03 -1.24
CA ASP A 153 -6.48 -32.69 -2.29
C ASP A 153 -6.22 -31.35 -2.97
N LYS A 154 -5.34 -30.51 -2.40
CA LYS A 154 -4.93 -29.21 -2.94
C LYS A 154 -3.50 -29.17 -3.47
N LEU A 155 -2.72 -30.21 -3.24
CA LEU A 155 -1.29 -30.22 -3.53
C LEU A 155 -1.01 -30.10 -5.03
N GLU A 156 -1.74 -30.85 -5.86
CA GLU A 156 -1.57 -30.83 -7.33
C GLU A 156 -1.89 -29.43 -7.90
N GLU A 157 -2.99 -28.83 -7.48
CA GLU A 157 -3.36 -27.46 -7.86
C GLU A 157 -2.29 -26.45 -7.43
N ALA A 158 -1.81 -26.58 -6.19
CA ALA A 158 -0.76 -25.68 -5.66
C ALA A 158 0.55 -25.80 -6.45
N GLN A 159 0.95 -27.02 -6.81
CA GLN A 159 2.15 -27.25 -7.62
C GLN A 159 2.03 -26.65 -9.01
N LEU A 160 0.88 -26.79 -9.66
CA LEU A 160 0.61 -26.19 -10.97
C LEU A 160 0.65 -24.65 -10.87
N LYS A 161 -0.03 -24.08 -9.91
CA LYS A 161 -0.06 -22.62 -9.69
C LYS A 161 1.30 -22.06 -9.30
N ARG A 162 2.09 -22.80 -8.52
CA ARG A 162 3.47 -22.43 -8.24
C ARG A 162 4.31 -22.38 -9.51
N GLN A 163 4.17 -23.37 -10.40
CA GLN A 163 4.90 -23.37 -11.66
C GLN A 163 4.54 -22.16 -12.52
N GLU A 164 3.25 -21.82 -12.63
CA GLU A 164 2.79 -20.62 -13.32
C GLU A 164 3.41 -19.34 -12.69
N LEU A 165 3.50 -19.28 -11.37
CA LEU A 165 4.13 -18.16 -10.65
C LEU A 165 5.62 -18.07 -10.99
N LEU A 166 6.36 -19.15 -10.94
CA LEU A 166 7.79 -19.19 -11.24
C LEU A 166 8.09 -18.79 -12.68
N ASP A 167 7.27 -19.21 -13.64
CA ASP A 167 7.37 -18.83 -15.05
C ASP A 167 7.29 -17.30 -15.23
N ILE A 168 6.48 -16.63 -14.39
CA ILE A 168 6.31 -15.18 -14.45
C ILE A 168 7.45 -14.46 -13.75
N VAL A 169 7.81 -14.87 -12.53
CA VAL A 169 8.70 -14.08 -11.67
C VAL A 169 10.19 -14.30 -11.95
N ALA A 170 10.57 -15.46 -12.50
CA ALA A 170 11.97 -15.77 -12.77
C ALA A 170 12.61 -14.76 -13.74
N GLU A 171 11.85 -14.23 -14.69
CA GLU A 171 12.33 -13.26 -15.67
C GLU A 171 12.76 -11.91 -15.05
N ALA A 172 12.36 -11.63 -13.82
CA ALA A 172 12.64 -10.35 -13.16
C ALA A 172 14.07 -10.21 -12.65
N ASP A 173 14.78 -11.31 -12.44
CA ASP A 173 16.13 -11.34 -11.88
C ASP A 173 17.02 -12.31 -12.68
N ASP A 174 18.16 -11.83 -13.19
CA ASP A 174 19.02 -12.62 -14.06
C ASP A 174 19.60 -13.86 -13.38
N ASP A 175 19.99 -13.77 -12.10
CA ASP A 175 20.53 -14.89 -11.33
C ASP A 175 19.47 -15.97 -11.12
N VAL A 176 18.22 -15.55 -10.81
CA VAL A 176 17.09 -16.45 -10.62
C VAL A 176 16.69 -17.09 -11.94
N LEU A 177 16.69 -16.34 -13.05
CA LEU A 177 16.40 -16.83 -14.37
C LEU A 177 17.41 -17.89 -14.84
N GLU A 178 18.70 -17.67 -14.56
CA GLU A 178 19.77 -18.63 -14.88
C GLU A 178 19.55 -19.96 -14.13
N LYS A 179 19.28 -19.92 -12.84
CA LYS A 179 18.95 -21.11 -12.03
C LYS A 179 17.70 -21.81 -12.54
N TYR A 180 16.68 -21.05 -12.90
CA TYR A 180 15.42 -21.58 -13.41
C TYR A 180 15.62 -22.35 -14.73
N PHE A 181 16.40 -21.81 -15.67
CA PHE A 181 16.74 -22.52 -16.94
C PHE A 181 17.68 -23.69 -16.75
N ALA A 182 18.46 -23.72 -15.69
CA ALA A 182 19.33 -24.85 -15.35
C ALA A 182 18.58 -25.94 -14.59
N ASP A 183 17.26 -25.88 -14.46
CA ASP A 183 16.42 -26.77 -13.65
C ASP A 183 16.90 -26.92 -12.19
N GLU A 184 17.54 -25.87 -11.66
CA GLU A 184 17.92 -25.81 -10.25
C GLU A 184 16.69 -25.45 -9.39
N GLU A 185 16.62 -26.03 -8.20
CA GLU A 185 15.58 -25.67 -7.23
C GLU A 185 15.78 -24.24 -6.74
N LEU A 186 14.75 -23.40 -6.93
CA LEU A 186 14.77 -22.03 -6.42
C LEU A 186 14.43 -22.02 -4.92
N SER A 187 15.28 -21.37 -4.13
CA SER A 187 14.99 -21.12 -2.71
C SER A 187 13.85 -20.12 -2.54
N VAL A 188 13.22 -20.12 -1.36
CA VAL A 188 12.22 -19.10 -1.00
C VAL A 188 12.81 -17.70 -1.13
N GLU A 189 14.06 -17.51 -0.76
CA GLU A 189 14.77 -16.22 -0.86
C GLU A 189 14.96 -15.79 -2.32
N ASP A 190 15.31 -16.70 -3.21
CA ASP A 190 15.43 -16.43 -4.65
C ASP A 190 14.09 -15.98 -5.23
N ILE A 191 13.02 -16.68 -4.87
CA ILE A 191 11.66 -16.35 -5.34
C ILE A 191 11.22 -14.99 -4.82
N LYS A 192 11.39 -14.71 -3.53
CA LYS A 192 11.07 -13.41 -2.92
C LYS A 192 11.87 -12.27 -3.54
N LYS A 193 13.15 -12.48 -3.81
CA LYS A 193 14.01 -11.51 -4.49
C LYS A 193 13.48 -11.18 -5.89
N ALA A 194 13.12 -12.18 -6.67
CA ALA A 194 12.56 -11.99 -8.00
C ALA A 194 11.19 -11.27 -7.97
N ILE A 195 10.31 -11.66 -7.04
CA ILE A 195 9.02 -11.00 -6.86
C ILE A 195 9.21 -9.52 -6.51
N ARG A 196 10.08 -9.21 -5.55
CA ARG A 196 10.37 -7.83 -5.16
C ARG A 196 10.87 -7.01 -6.35
N LYS A 197 11.88 -7.51 -7.04
CA LYS A 197 12.47 -6.81 -8.17
C LYS A 197 11.44 -6.55 -9.28
N GLY A 198 10.68 -7.56 -9.68
CA GLY A 198 9.65 -7.41 -10.71
C GLY A 198 8.51 -6.48 -10.30
N THR A 199 8.16 -6.46 -9.01
CA THR A 199 7.17 -5.53 -8.47
C THR A 199 7.66 -4.09 -8.51
N LEU A 200 8.90 -3.83 -8.08
CA LEU A 200 9.52 -2.51 -8.14
C LEU A 200 9.70 -1.99 -9.56
N ASP A 201 10.05 -2.86 -10.48
CA ASP A 201 10.24 -2.54 -11.90
C ASP A 201 8.92 -2.47 -12.70
N GLY A 202 7.79 -2.79 -12.07
CA GLY A 202 6.48 -2.79 -12.71
C GLY A 202 6.26 -3.86 -13.77
N LEU A 203 7.00 -4.97 -13.71
CA LEU A 203 6.90 -6.07 -14.67
C LEU A 203 5.65 -6.93 -14.48
N PHE A 204 5.21 -7.06 -13.25
CA PHE A 204 4.01 -7.78 -12.85
C PHE A 204 3.47 -7.21 -11.53
N VAL A 205 2.29 -7.67 -11.14
CA VAL A 205 1.66 -7.29 -9.87
C VAL A 205 1.39 -8.53 -9.03
N PRO A 206 1.95 -8.65 -7.82
CA PRO A 206 1.60 -9.73 -6.91
C PRO A 206 0.11 -9.70 -6.54
N VAL A 207 -0.53 -10.86 -6.51
CA VAL A 207 -1.93 -11.01 -6.14
C VAL A 207 -2.08 -11.92 -4.92
N LEU A 208 -2.72 -11.40 -3.89
CA LEU A 208 -3.03 -12.10 -2.65
C LEU A 208 -4.54 -12.21 -2.48
N ALA A 209 -4.96 -13.09 -1.58
CA ALA A 209 -6.34 -13.42 -1.35
C ALA A 209 -6.70 -13.39 0.15
N GLY A 210 -7.92 -12.98 0.47
CA GLY A 210 -8.36 -12.98 1.86
C GLY A 210 -9.75 -12.41 2.10
N SER A 211 -10.04 -12.19 3.37
CA SER A 211 -11.22 -11.47 3.86
C SER A 211 -10.79 -10.54 5.00
N ALA A 212 -10.72 -9.24 4.71
CA ALA A 212 -10.29 -8.26 5.70
C ALA A 212 -11.27 -8.15 6.87
N PHE A 213 -12.57 -8.29 6.61
CA PHE A 213 -13.60 -8.26 7.65
C PHE A 213 -13.47 -9.40 8.66
N LYS A 214 -13.06 -10.57 8.18
CA LYS A 214 -12.79 -11.77 9.02
C LYS A 214 -11.33 -11.84 9.49
N ASN A 215 -10.54 -10.81 9.17
CA ASN A 215 -9.09 -10.76 9.44
C ASN A 215 -8.31 -11.99 8.93
N LYS A 216 -8.79 -12.61 7.84
CA LYS A 216 -8.17 -13.76 7.20
C LYS A 216 -7.29 -13.30 6.04
N GLY A 217 -5.99 -13.57 6.10
CA GLY A 217 -5.01 -13.18 5.09
C GLY A 217 -4.40 -11.78 5.26
N VAL A 218 -4.83 -10.99 6.23
CA VAL A 218 -4.31 -9.63 6.47
C VAL A 218 -2.86 -9.66 6.95
N GLN A 219 -2.49 -10.62 7.78
CA GLN A 219 -1.12 -10.81 8.27
C GLN A 219 -0.16 -11.08 7.09
N LEU A 220 -0.56 -11.92 6.15
CA LEU A 220 0.22 -12.22 4.96
C LEU A 220 0.29 -11.02 3.99
N LEU A 221 -0.74 -10.20 3.96
CA LEU A 221 -0.72 -8.94 3.21
C LEU A 221 0.31 -7.97 3.80
N LEU A 222 0.39 -7.84 5.12
CA LEU A 222 1.39 -7.03 5.78
C LEU A 222 2.82 -7.56 5.55
N ASP A 223 3.01 -8.88 5.57
CA ASP A 223 4.28 -9.50 5.18
C ASP A 223 4.64 -9.15 3.74
N ALA A 224 3.69 -9.22 2.80
CA ALA A 224 3.91 -8.87 1.40
C ALA A 224 4.24 -7.39 1.20
N VAL A 225 3.63 -6.49 1.96
CA VAL A 225 4.00 -5.06 1.94
C VAL A 225 5.46 -4.86 2.32
N VAL A 226 5.92 -5.52 3.39
CA VAL A 226 7.33 -5.46 3.83
C VAL A 226 8.26 -6.10 2.82
N ASP A 227 7.89 -7.27 2.27
CA ASP A 227 8.75 -8.05 1.39
C ASP A 227 8.84 -7.48 -0.03
N TYR A 228 7.78 -6.90 -0.58
CA TYR A 228 7.67 -6.62 -2.02
C TYR A 228 7.42 -5.17 -2.40
N LEU A 229 6.87 -4.33 -1.51
CA LEU A 229 6.70 -2.91 -1.81
C LEU A 229 7.96 -2.11 -1.46
N PRO A 230 8.22 -0.99 -2.16
CA PRO A 230 9.40 -0.20 -1.90
C PRO A 230 9.34 0.50 -0.54
N SER A 231 10.50 0.63 0.08
CA SER A 231 10.73 1.58 1.17
C SER A 231 11.14 2.95 0.59
N PRO A 232 11.17 4.01 1.40
CA PRO A 232 11.72 5.30 0.95
C PRO A 232 13.15 5.22 0.42
N LEU A 233 13.94 4.20 0.83
CA LEU A 233 15.30 3.97 0.35
C LEU A 233 15.37 3.39 -1.07
N ASP A 234 14.30 2.80 -1.55
CA ASP A 234 14.20 2.23 -2.90
C ASP A 234 13.73 3.25 -3.95
N ILE A 235 13.37 4.46 -3.50
CA ILE A 235 12.82 5.53 -4.35
C ILE A 235 13.91 6.54 -4.63
N ASP A 236 13.92 7.07 -5.86
CA ASP A 236 14.86 8.08 -6.27
C ASP A 236 14.76 9.34 -5.40
N ALA A 237 15.89 10.02 -5.27
CA ALA A 237 15.98 11.30 -4.60
C ALA A 237 14.97 12.30 -5.17
N VAL A 238 14.40 13.12 -4.29
CA VAL A 238 13.42 14.12 -4.71
C VAL A 238 14.12 15.33 -5.28
N THR A 239 13.67 15.76 -6.46
CA THR A 239 14.16 16.98 -7.12
C THR A 239 13.17 18.12 -6.96
N GLY A 240 13.68 19.33 -6.89
CA GLY A 240 12.89 20.54 -6.78
C GLY A 240 13.75 21.78 -7.03
N PHE A 241 13.17 22.95 -6.77
CA PHE A 241 13.84 24.23 -7.00
C PHE A 241 13.75 25.09 -5.75
N LYS A 242 14.75 25.95 -5.57
CA LYS A 242 14.69 26.99 -4.56
C LYS A 242 13.63 28.03 -4.97
N PRO A 243 12.78 28.50 -4.05
CA PRO A 243 11.81 29.53 -4.36
C PRO A 243 12.47 30.74 -5.02
N GLY A 244 12.01 31.11 -6.23
CA GLY A 244 12.56 32.21 -7.02
C GLY A 244 13.82 31.91 -7.84
N ASP A 245 14.25 30.65 -7.87
CA ASP A 245 15.39 30.18 -8.66
C ASP A 245 15.04 28.85 -9.33
N GLU A 246 14.23 28.91 -10.38
CA GLU A 246 13.76 27.71 -11.11
C GLU A 246 14.80 27.16 -12.11
N GLU A 247 15.93 27.85 -12.29
CA GLU A 247 17.00 27.42 -13.19
C GLU A 247 17.95 26.41 -12.53
N ASN A 248 18.04 26.43 -11.19
CA ASN A 248 18.92 25.57 -10.43
C ASN A 248 18.14 24.47 -9.70
N GLU A 249 18.24 23.27 -10.22
CA GLU A 249 17.64 22.09 -9.60
C GLU A 249 18.35 21.72 -8.29
N LEU A 250 17.56 21.42 -7.27
CA LEU A 250 18.03 20.92 -5.98
C LEU A 250 17.60 19.46 -5.81
N VAL A 251 18.51 18.64 -5.38
CA VAL A 251 18.26 17.24 -5.05
C VAL A 251 18.19 17.08 -3.52
N ARG A 252 17.28 16.25 -3.05
CA ARG A 252 17.15 15.85 -1.65
C ARG A 252 17.17 14.33 -1.56
N GLU A 253 18.22 13.83 -0.95
CA GLU A 253 18.35 12.41 -0.66
C GLU A 253 17.46 12.01 0.52
N HIS A 254 17.06 10.74 0.56
CA HIS A 254 16.37 10.18 1.71
C HIS A 254 17.37 9.99 2.86
N SER A 255 17.67 11.07 3.55
CA SER A 255 18.65 11.12 4.65
C SER A 255 18.21 12.13 5.70
N ASP A 256 18.41 11.77 6.97
CA ASP A 256 18.16 12.67 8.10
C ASP A 256 19.17 13.82 8.17
N GLU A 257 20.32 13.68 7.51
CA GLU A 257 21.39 14.68 7.49
C GLU A 257 21.18 15.75 6.41
N ASP A 258 20.35 15.48 5.41
CA ASP A 258 20.03 16.45 4.36
C ASP A 258 19.14 17.59 4.92
N PRO A 259 19.13 18.75 4.26
CA PRO A 259 18.21 19.82 4.62
C PRO A 259 16.76 19.33 4.59
N PHE A 260 15.98 19.75 5.58
CA PHE A 260 14.57 19.35 5.70
C PHE A 260 13.77 19.71 4.44
N SER A 261 13.06 18.74 3.92
CA SER A 261 12.05 18.93 2.87
C SER A 261 10.85 18.02 3.10
N ALA A 262 9.66 18.56 2.86
CA ALA A 262 8.41 17.83 3.01
C ALA A 262 7.38 18.32 1.99
N LEU A 263 6.41 17.46 1.68
CA LEU A 263 5.28 17.79 0.82
C LEU A 263 3.98 17.66 1.62
N ALA A 264 3.26 18.77 1.77
CA ALA A 264 1.90 18.77 2.28
C ALA A 264 0.95 18.27 1.19
N PHE A 265 0.20 17.21 1.49
CA PHE A 265 -0.70 16.59 0.51
C PHE A 265 -2.18 16.66 0.92
N LYS A 266 -2.46 16.97 2.18
CA LYS A 266 -3.83 17.08 2.67
C LYS A 266 -3.98 18.08 3.81
N VAL A 267 -5.05 18.83 3.78
CA VAL A 267 -5.44 19.77 4.84
C VAL A 267 -6.85 19.42 5.30
N VAL A 268 -7.02 19.27 6.62
CA VAL A 268 -8.31 18.93 7.24
C VAL A 268 -8.61 19.90 8.35
N SER A 269 -9.87 20.27 8.50
CA SER A 269 -10.35 21.02 9.67
C SER A 269 -10.76 20.04 10.75
N ASP A 270 -10.10 20.11 11.89
CA ASP A 270 -10.39 19.30 13.07
C ASP A 270 -11.07 20.13 14.15
N PRO A 271 -12.17 19.65 14.78
CA PRO A 271 -12.93 20.43 15.75
C PRO A 271 -12.16 20.72 17.04
N HIS A 272 -11.11 19.95 17.37
CA HIS A 272 -10.37 20.08 18.62
C HIS A 272 -9.04 20.84 18.48
N VAL A 273 -8.35 20.64 17.37
CA VAL A 273 -7.00 21.22 17.15
C VAL A 273 -6.97 22.23 16.01
N GLY A 274 -8.09 22.45 15.34
CA GLY A 274 -8.20 23.38 14.22
C GLY A 274 -7.67 22.77 12.91
N LYS A 275 -6.82 23.51 12.21
CA LYS A 275 -6.28 23.11 10.93
C LYS A 275 -5.17 22.07 11.12
N LEU A 276 -5.35 20.88 10.55
CA LEU A 276 -4.38 19.81 10.46
C LEU A 276 -3.84 19.74 9.03
N THR A 277 -2.53 19.78 8.88
CA THR A 277 -1.84 19.61 7.60
C THR A 277 -1.07 18.31 7.61
N TYR A 278 -1.48 17.34 6.78
CA TYR A 278 -0.76 16.10 6.58
C TYR A 278 0.37 16.32 5.58
N PHE A 279 1.55 15.86 5.94
CA PHE A 279 2.72 15.97 5.07
C PHE A 279 3.63 14.75 5.19
N ARG A 280 4.36 14.48 4.11
CA ARG A 280 5.44 13.50 4.06
C ARG A 280 6.77 14.22 4.13
N VAL A 281 7.65 13.74 5.00
CA VAL A 281 9.05 14.17 5.08
C VAL A 281 9.88 13.39 4.07
N TYR A 282 10.56 14.08 3.17
CA TYR A 282 11.44 13.46 2.18
C TYR A 282 12.90 13.45 2.63
N SER A 283 13.33 14.48 3.34
CA SER A 283 14.71 14.60 3.83
C SER A 283 14.77 15.41 5.11
N GLY A 284 15.83 15.19 5.87
CA GLY A 284 16.14 15.93 7.07
C GLY A 284 15.27 15.58 8.25
N THR A 285 15.47 16.33 9.32
CA THR A 285 14.78 16.18 10.60
C THR A 285 14.17 17.49 11.04
N LEU A 286 13.14 17.43 11.85
CA LEU A 286 12.48 18.60 12.42
C LEU A 286 11.96 18.28 13.81
N ASN A 287 12.14 19.26 14.72
CA ASN A 287 11.59 19.18 16.06
C ASN A 287 10.27 20.00 16.15
N LYS A 288 9.43 19.60 17.08
CA LYS A 288 8.28 20.39 17.47
C LYS A 288 8.69 21.81 17.85
N GLY A 289 8.01 22.79 17.28
CA GLY A 289 8.29 24.19 17.51
C GLY A 289 9.27 24.83 16.53
N ASP A 290 9.92 24.05 15.69
CA ASP A 290 10.79 24.55 14.64
C ASP A 290 10.01 25.33 13.56
N LYS A 291 10.73 26.15 12.83
CA LYS A 291 10.20 26.91 11.70
C LYS A 291 10.48 26.21 10.39
N VAL A 292 9.53 26.30 9.49
CA VAL A 292 9.64 25.82 8.11
C VAL A 292 9.26 26.94 7.14
N THR A 293 9.83 26.92 5.96
CA THR A 293 9.46 27.85 4.88
C THR A 293 8.40 27.18 4.00
N ASN A 294 7.24 27.82 3.91
CA ASN A 294 6.23 27.47 2.93
C ASN A 294 6.67 27.98 1.56
N THR A 295 7.15 27.09 0.70
CA THR A 295 7.73 27.43 -0.61
C THR A 295 6.72 28.06 -1.58
N THR A 296 5.44 27.75 -1.44
CA THR A 296 4.36 28.34 -2.25
C THR A 296 4.12 29.80 -1.93
N THR A 297 4.24 30.19 -0.66
CA THR A 297 3.94 31.55 -0.20
C THR A 297 5.18 32.37 0.14
N GLY A 298 6.36 31.73 0.24
CA GLY A 298 7.62 32.34 0.69
C GLY A 298 7.62 32.71 2.20
N LYS A 299 6.63 32.29 2.96
CA LYS A 299 6.50 32.66 4.38
C LYS A 299 7.05 31.60 5.31
N GLU A 300 7.72 32.04 6.37
CA GLU A 300 8.04 31.16 7.49
C GLU A 300 6.79 30.85 8.31
N GLU A 301 6.66 29.58 8.69
CA GLU A 301 5.60 29.07 9.54
C GLU A 301 6.20 28.21 10.65
N ARG A 302 5.55 28.21 11.81
CA ARG A 302 5.98 27.40 12.95
C ARG A 302 5.16 26.14 13.07
N LEU A 303 5.82 25.00 13.13
CA LEU A 303 5.21 23.70 13.39
C LEU A 303 4.99 23.56 14.91
N GLY A 304 3.80 23.97 15.39
CA GLY A 304 3.51 24.02 16.82
C GLY A 304 3.36 22.66 17.48
N ARG A 305 2.64 21.74 16.84
CA ARG A 305 2.45 20.36 17.28
C ARG A 305 2.61 19.43 16.12
N ILE A 306 3.12 18.24 16.40
CA ILE A 306 3.25 17.15 15.43
C ILE A 306 2.46 15.95 15.96
N LEU A 307 1.56 15.43 15.15
CA LEU A 307 0.68 14.32 15.51
C LEU A 307 0.94 13.13 14.62
N ARG A 308 1.20 11.97 15.21
CA ARG A 308 1.19 10.68 14.55
C ARG A 308 -0.15 10.01 14.81
N MET A 309 -0.77 9.50 13.77
CA MET A 309 -2.06 8.86 13.85
C MET A 309 -1.88 7.35 13.99
N HIS A 310 -2.46 6.76 15.04
CA HIS A 310 -2.50 5.32 15.27
C HIS A 310 -3.96 4.88 15.39
N SER A 311 -4.50 4.25 14.33
CA SER A 311 -5.91 3.84 14.32
C SER A 311 -6.84 5.02 14.69
N ASN A 312 -7.52 4.95 15.84
CA ASN A 312 -8.41 6.01 16.34
C ASN A 312 -7.76 6.96 17.35
N SER A 313 -6.47 6.81 17.62
CA SER A 313 -5.75 7.62 18.59
C SER A 313 -4.74 8.55 17.92
N ARG A 314 -4.44 9.64 18.59
CA ARG A 314 -3.43 10.63 18.17
C ARG A 314 -2.33 10.64 19.21
N GLU A 315 -1.09 10.56 18.74
CA GLU A 315 0.08 10.67 19.56
C GLU A 315 0.81 11.98 19.25
N ASP A 316 1.04 12.80 20.28
CA ASP A 316 1.93 13.94 20.15
C ASP A 316 3.38 13.44 20.10
N ILE A 317 4.11 13.82 19.05
CA ILE A 317 5.51 13.49 18.89
C ILE A 317 6.36 14.75 18.84
N ASP A 318 7.58 14.66 19.32
CA ASP A 318 8.47 15.81 19.44
C ASP A 318 9.48 15.93 18.29
N PHE A 319 9.62 14.86 17.49
CA PHE A 319 10.64 14.74 16.46
C PHE A 319 10.12 13.94 15.27
N ILE A 320 10.50 14.37 14.07
CA ILE A 320 10.25 13.67 12.80
C ILE A 320 11.50 13.60 11.96
N CYS A 321 11.60 12.56 11.13
CA CYS A 321 12.72 12.30 10.25
C CYS A 321 12.26 11.91 8.83
N ALA A 322 13.22 11.73 7.93
CA ALA A 322 12.98 11.34 6.55
C ALA A 322 12.14 10.06 6.48
N GLY A 323 11.11 10.06 5.63
CA GLY A 323 10.17 8.96 5.45
C GLY A 323 8.89 9.03 6.32
N ASP A 324 8.85 9.87 7.34
CA ASP A 324 7.67 10.03 8.18
C ASP A 324 6.50 10.67 7.43
N ILE A 325 5.29 10.18 7.73
CA ILE A 325 4.01 10.81 7.35
C ILE A 325 3.28 11.18 8.63
N VAL A 326 3.05 12.44 8.82
CA VAL A 326 2.48 13.00 10.06
C VAL A 326 1.52 14.14 9.77
N ALA A 327 0.79 14.57 10.80
CA ALA A 327 -0.04 15.77 10.77
C ALA A 327 0.58 16.87 11.60
N GLY A 328 0.68 18.06 11.04
CA GLY A 328 1.18 19.26 11.70
C GLY A 328 0.08 20.25 12.06
N VAL A 329 0.19 20.88 13.23
CA VAL A 329 -0.64 22.00 13.67
C VAL A 329 0.19 23.27 13.66
N GLY A 330 -0.36 24.35 13.13
CA GLY A 330 0.31 25.66 13.09
C GLY A 330 0.68 26.13 11.68
N LEU A 331 0.57 25.28 10.67
CA LEU A 331 0.80 25.63 9.26
C LEU A 331 -0.44 26.34 8.68
N LYS A 332 -0.55 27.63 8.93
CA LYS A 332 -1.76 28.43 8.63
C LYS A 332 -1.94 28.68 7.14
N ASN A 333 -0.84 28.81 6.40
CA ASN A 333 -0.85 29.14 4.97
C ASN A 333 -0.76 27.91 4.07
N ALA A 334 -0.66 26.69 4.61
CA ALA A 334 -0.77 25.48 3.82
C ALA A 334 -2.17 25.40 3.17
N LYS A 335 -2.22 25.11 1.87
CA LYS A 335 -3.45 25.06 1.07
C LYS A 335 -3.58 23.71 0.37
#